data_faf62ff2b25761099bd32f37e3e5d283
#
_entry.id   faf62ff2b25761099bd32f37e3e5d283
#
_cell.length_a   1.000
_cell.length_b   1.000
_cell.length_c   1.000
_cell.angle_alpha   90.00
_cell.angle_beta   90.00
_cell.angle_gamma   90.00
#
_symmetry.space_group_name_H-M   'P 1'
#
loop_
_entity.id
_entity.type
_entity.pdbx_description
1 polymer ?
#
loop_
_entity_poly.entity_id
_entity_poly.type
_entity_poly.pdbx_seq_one_letter_code
_entity_poly.pdbx_strand_id
1 'polypeptide(L)'
;NRSDLLHTLTERLKAIDYNKLPISDYNKRYIGNLKPALSYFMHIYADCLQRGLQAIQTPISDVTLIDYGGGTGFLSILAKSIGIVQVIYIDLNPSSVETIQLLKQIIGIGPDTILHGDSDVLADWCARNKVSPQLLIATDLIEHVYDLSLFFKDLIHINDSMYLLFTTASTPFNPYVQQRLHKMMIGCESGSLESPNYYTLREQFITKLCPAVSPKEVETWARQTRGLTYPEIQKAIEKKSLPSPEDPYNTCDPATGNWAERILP
;
A
#
# COMPACT_ATOMS: atom_id res chain seq x y z
N ASN A 1 8.18 -30.09 5.55
CA ASN A 1 7.99 -29.79 4.14
C ASN A 1 7.41 -28.37 3.99
N ARG A 2 7.87 -27.58 3.00
CA ARG A 2 7.40 -26.18 2.80
C ARG A 2 5.89 -26.11 2.53
N SER A 3 5.33 -27.09 1.82
CA SER A 3 3.90 -27.18 1.55
C SER A 3 3.09 -27.37 2.84
N ASP A 4 3.56 -28.17 3.76
CA ASP A 4 2.88 -28.44 5.02
C ASP A 4 2.90 -27.21 5.92
N LEU A 5 4.00 -26.45 5.91
CA LEU A 5 4.14 -25.20 6.65
C LEU A 5 3.17 -24.14 6.12
N LEU A 6 3.09 -23.96 4.79
CA LEU A 6 2.19 -23.02 4.16
C LEU A 6 0.73 -23.37 4.48
N HIS A 7 0.35 -24.65 4.37
CA HIS A 7 -0.99 -25.12 4.71
C HIS A 7 -1.31 -24.87 6.19
N THR A 8 -0.42 -25.32 7.09
CA THR A 8 -0.62 -25.13 8.54
C THR A 8 -0.78 -23.68 8.93
N LEU A 9 0.07 -22.80 8.39
CA LEU A 9 -0.01 -21.37 8.66
C LEU A 9 -1.33 -20.77 8.11
N THR A 10 -1.71 -21.16 6.91
CA THR A 10 -2.96 -20.70 6.28
C THR A 10 -4.17 -21.08 7.13
N GLU A 11 -4.24 -22.31 7.60
CA GLU A 11 -5.36 -22.78 8.45
C GLU A 11 -5.37 -22.06 9.83
N ARG A 12 -4.19 -21.80 10.41
CA ARG A 12 -4.11 -20.98 11.64
C ARG A 12 -4.64 -19.56 11.42
N LEU A 13 -4.28 -18.92 10.31
CA LEU A 13 -4.77 -17.58 9.97
C LEU A 13 -6.28 -17.59 9.70
N LYS A 14 -6.81 -18.61 9.02
CA LYS A 14 -8.26 -18.76 8.80
C LYS A 14 -9.04 -19.00 10.11
N ALA A 15 -8.45 -19.68 11.07
CA ALA A 15 -9.10 -19.99 12.35
C ALA A 15 -9.31 -18.75 13.24
N ILE A 16 -8.62 -17.64 12.98
CA ILE A 16 -8.77 -16.40 13.74
C ILE A 16 -10.15 -15.79 13.46
N ASP A 17 -10.86 -15.43 14.54
CA ASP A 17 -12.09 -14.64 14.44
C ASP A 17 -11.73 -13.14 14.48
N TYR A 18 -11.45 -12.59 13.31
CA TYR A 18 -11.03 -11.19 13.15
C TYR A 18 -12.09 -10.18 13.61
N ASN A 19 -13.36 -10.55 13.61
CA ASN A 19 -14.43 -9.67 14.08
C ASN A 19 -14.36 -9.41 15.60
N LYS A 20 -13.78 -10.33 16.36
CA LYS A 20 -13.57 -10.19 17.81
C LYS A 20 -12.27 -9.47 18.18
N LEU A 21 -11.40 -9.23 17.20
CA LEU A 21 -10.14 -8.53 17.46
C LEU A 21 -10.37 -7.02 17.62
N PRO A 22 -9.56 -6.34 18.45
CA PRO A 22 -9.58 -4.89 18.59
C PRO A 22 -8.80 -4.22 17.44
N ILE A 23 -9.19 -4.48 16.21
CA ILE A 23 -8.67 -3.89 14.99
C ILE A 23 -9.74 -2.99 14.35
N SER A 24 -9.32 -2.09 13.46
CA SER A 24 -10.22 -1.17 12.79
C SER A 24 -11.29 -1.89 11.96
N ASP A 25 -12.46 -1.26 11.79
CA ASP A 25 -13.52 -1.79 10.93
C ASP A 25 -13.06 -1.91 9.47
N TYR A 26 -12.18 -1.03 9.04
CA TYR A 26 -11.51 -1.14 7.74
C TYR A 26 -10.77 -2.49 7.62
N ASN A 27 -9.91 -2.83 8.57
CA ASN A 27 -9.15 -4.07 8.53
C ASN A 27 -10.02 -5.31 8.73
N LYS A 28 -11.09 -5.24 9.53
CA LYS A 28 -12.07 -6.33 9.63
C LYS A 28 -12.72 -6.64 8.29
N ARG A 29 -13.16 -5.60 7.56
CA ARG A 29 -13.74 -5.76 6.21
C ARG A 29 -12.69 -6.26 5.22
N TYR A 30 -11.50 -5.66 5.21
CA TYR A 30 -10.41 -6.05 4.31
C TYR A 30 -10.04 -7.52 4.47
N ILE A 31 -9.78 -7.97 5.70
CA ILE A 31 -9.48 -9.37 5.99
C ILE A 31 -10.68 -10.27 5.72
N GLY A 32 -11.90 -9.81 6.05
CA GLY A 32 -13.14 -10.53 5.74
C GLY A 32 -13.30 -10.82 4.24
N ASN A 33 -12.91 -9.88 3.39
CA ASN A 33 -12.90 -10.05 1.94
C ASN A 33 -11.78 -10.99 1.45
N LEU A 34 -10.61 -10.98 2.10
CA LEU A 34 -9.48 -11.87 1.77
C LEU A 34 -9.71 -13.30 2.25
N LYS A 35 -10.35 -13.49 3.40
CA LYS A 35 -10.45 -14.78 4.10
C LYS A 35 -11.00 -15.92 3.26
N PRO A 36 -12.05 -15.76 2.42
CA PRO A 36 -12.54 -16.82 1.55
C PRO A 36 -11.50 -17.32 0.53
N ALA A 37 -10.63 -16.43 0.08
CA ALA A 37 -9.55 -16.71 -0.88
C ALA A 37 -8.16 -16.76 -0.25
N LEU A 38 -8.06 -16.88 1.10
CA LEU A 38 -6.79 -16.75 1.80
C LEU A 38 -5.74 -17.76 1.32
N SER A 39 -6.14 -19.00 1.03
CA SER A 39 -5.21 -19.99 0.46
C SER A 39 -4.59 -19.51 -0.85
N TYR A 40 -5.36 -18.89 -1.71
CA TYR A 40 -4.86 -18.33 -2.98
C TYR A 40 -3.84 -17.22 -2.74
N PHE A 41 -4.14 -16.26 -1.86
CA PHE A 41 -3.21 -15.18 -1.54
C PHE A 41 -1.92 -15.70 -0.88
N MET A 42 -2.03 -16.67 0.03
CA MET A 42 -0.87 -17.27 0.66
C MET A 42 0.04 -17.99 -0.35
N HIS A 43 -0.51 -18.59 -1.42
CA HIS A 43 0.29 -19.15 -2.51
C HIS A 43 0.97 -18.06 -3.34
N ILE A 44 0.31 -16.92 -3.60
CA ILE A 44 0.95 -15.76 -4.25
C ILE A 44 2.14 -15.28 -3.42
N TYR A 45 1.96 -15.10 -2.10
CA TYR A 45 3.05 -14.68 -1.22
C TYR A 45 4.21 -15.69 -1.19
N ALA A 46 3.89 -16.98 -1.18
CA ALA A 46 4.89 -18.04 -1.25
C ALA A 46 5.68 -18.02 -2.58
N ASP A 47 4.99 -17.79 -3.71
CA ASP A 47 5.63 -17.66 -5.03
C ASP A 47 6.51 -16.41 -5.10
N CYS A 48 6.05 -15.25 -4.59
CA CYS A 48 6.85 -14.05 -4.49
C CYS A 48 8.13 -14.26 -3.67
N LEU A 49 8.01 -14.88 -2.49
CA LEU A 49 9.16 -15.21 -1.65
C LEU A 49 10.12 -16.18 -2.36
N GLN A 50 9.61 -17.21 -3.00
CA GLN A 50 10.42 -18.16 -3.74
C GLN A 50 11.20 -17.49 -4.86
N ARG A 51 10.54 -16.67 -5.69
CA ARG A 51 11.17 -15.93 -6.80
C ARG A 51 12.22 -14.95 -6.31
N GLY A 52 11.88 -14.15 -5.29
CA GLY A 52 12.82 -13.21 -4.70
C GLY A 52 14.07 -13.87 -4.13
N LEU A 53 13.90 -14.93 -3.34
CA LEU A 53 15.02 -15.68 -2.77
C LEU A 53 15.89 -16.36 -3.84
N GLN A 54 15.29 -16.87 -4.91
CA GLN A 54 16.04 -17.44 -6.04
C GLN A 54 16.85 -16.38 -6.78
N ALA A 55 16.33 -15.16 -6.91
CA ALA A 55 17.01 -14.08 -7.63
C ALA A 55 18.23 -13.55 -6.87
N ILE A 56 18.13 -13.38 -5.55
CA ILE A 56 19.25 -12.83 -4.75
C ILE A 56 20.34 -13.84 -4.44
N GLN A 57 20.06 -15.15 -4.51
CA GLN A 57 21.02 -16.24 -4.26
C GLN A 57 21.73 -16.15 -2.88
N THR A 58 21.13 -15.43 -1.94
CA THR A 58 21.64 -15.26 -0.57
C THR A 58 21.04 -16.35 0.32
N PRO A 59 21.82 -16.98 1.22
CA PRO A 59 21.28 -17.92 2.20
C PRO A 59 20.16 -17.26 3.03
N ILE A 60 19.08 -17.98 3.25
CA ILE A 60 17.89 -17.45 3.95
C ILE A 60 18.21 -16.89 5.35
N SER A 61 19.25 -17.46 5.99
CA SER A 61 19.80 -17.01 7.28
C SER A 61 20.45 -15.62 7.23
N ASP A 62 20.71 -15.09 6.05
CA ASP A 62 21.46 -13.85 5.86
C ASP A 62 20.60 -12.79 5.14
N VAL A 63 19.33 -13.15 4.82
CA VAL A 63 18.41 -12.26 4.09
C VAL A 63 17.72 -11.29 5.02
N THR A 64 17.83 -10.00 4.70
CA THR A 64 16.91 -8.97 5.18
C THR A 64 15.88 -8.67 4.10
N LEU A 65 14.61 -8.93 4.42
CA LEU A 65 13.45 -8.70 3.56
C LEU A 65 12.68 -7.46 4.01
N ILE A 66 12.28 -6.63 3.07
CA ILE A 66 11.25 -5.60 3.26
C ILE A 66 9.91 -6.10 2.69
N ASP A 67 8.87 -6.13 3.53
CA ASP A 67 7.47 -6.26 3.16
C ASP A 67 6.88 -4.85 3.09
N TYR A 68 6.90 -4.27 1.89
CA TYR A 68 6.53 -2.86 1.69
C TYR A 68 5.05 -2.73 1.31
N GLY A 69 4.31 -1.93 2.10
CA GLY A 69 2.84 -1.88 2.02
C GLY A 69 2.21 -3.20 2.47
N GLY A 70 2.75 -3.78 3.53
CA GLY A 70 2.47 -5.16 3.93
C GLY A 70 1.02 -5.43 4.38
N GLY A 71 0.16 -4.39 4.50
CA GLY A 71 -1.26 -4.52 4.82
C GLY A 71 -1.51 -5.38 6.05
N THR A 72 -2.13 -6.55 5.86
CA THR A 72 -2.40 -7.50 6.97
C THR A 72 -1.13 -8.14 7.54
N GLY A 73 0.03 -8.03 6.87
CA GLY A 73 1.29 -8.62 7.28
C GLY A 73 1.40 -10.14 7.06
N PHE A 74 0.51 -10.73 6.27
CA PHE A 74 0.55 -12.17 6.03
C PHE A 74 1.81 -12.61 5.30
N LEU A 75 2.34 -11.79 4.38
CA LEU A 75 3.64 -12.04 3.74
C LEU A 75 4.78 -12.01 4.76
N SER A 76 4.81 -11.02 5.65
CA SER A 76 5.78 -10.93 6.74
C SER A 76 5.75 -12.15 7.67
N ILE A 77 4.55 -12.59 8.06
CA ILE A 77 4.37 -13.78 8.92
C ILE A 77 4.88 -15.02 8.20
N LEU A 78 4.57 -15.20 6.90
CA LEU A 78 5.06 -16.31 6.11
C LEU A 78 6.59 -16.26 5.95
N ALA A 79 7.15 -15.10 5.67
CA ALA A 79 8.59 -14.89 5.53
C ALA A 79 9.36 -15.31 6.79
N LYS A 80 8.87 -14.91 7.96
CA LYS A 80 9.46 -15.39 9.24
C LYS A 80 9.26 -16.86 9.46
N SER A 81 8.12 -17.42 9.08
CA SER A 81 7.82 -18.85 9.24
C SER A 81 8.75 -19.76 8.42
N ILE A 82 9.24 -19.28 7.28
CA ILE A 82 10.20 -20.01 6.44
C ILE A 82 11.66 -19.80 6.86
N GLY A 83 11.94 -18.96 7.86
CA GLY A 83 13.26 -18.76 8.48
C GLY A 83 14.06 -17.57 7.94
N ILE A 84 13.44 -16.58 7.27
CA ILE A 84 14.15 -15.34 6.92
C ILE A 84 14.64 -14.65 8.21
N VAL A 85 15.92 -14.32 8.25
CA VAL A 85 16.58 -13.86 9.48
C VAL A 85 16.02 -12.52 9.95
N GLN A 86 15.78 -11.59 9.02
CA GLN A 86 15.23 -10.27 9.34
C GLN A 86 14.11 -9.90 8.35
N VAL A 87 12.95 -9.55 8.89
CA VAL A 87 11.81 -9.04 8.12
C VAL A 87 11.42 -7.67 8.65
N ILE A 88 11.43 -6.69 7.77
CA ILE A 88 10.99 -5.32 8.01
C ILE A 88 9.64 -5.15 7.34
N TYR A 89 8.60 -4.95 8.13
CA TYR A 89 7.28 -4.56 7.64
C TYR A 89 7.16 -3.04 7.66
N ILE A 90 6.59 -2.47 6.62
CA ILE A 90 6.24 -1.05 6.58
C ILE A 90 4.89 -0.86 5.89
N ASP A 91 4.06 0.02 6.45
CA ASP A 91 2.78 0.41 5.86
C ASP A 91 2.44 1.87 6.22
N LEU A 92 1.82 2.59 5.30
CA LEU A 92 1.38 3.97 5.51
C LEU A 92 0.11 4.05 6.37
N ASN A 93 -0.68 2.96 6.42
CA ASN A 93 -1.92 2.90 7.19
C ASN A 93 -1.64 2.50 8.65
N PRO A 94 -1.83 3.39 9.62
CA PRO A 94 -1.57 3.10 11.03
C PRO A 94 -2.41 1.92 11.55
N SER A 95 -3.62 1.73 11.05
CA SER A 95 -4.46 0.60 11.48
C SER A 95 -3.95 -0.74 10.95
N SER A 96 -3.25 -0.78 9.82
CA SER A 96 -2.55 -1.98 9.33
C SER A 96 -1.35 -2.30 10.21
N VAL A 97 -0.60 -1.29 10.64
CA VAL A 97 0.51 -1.42 11.59
C VAL A 97 0.03 -2.01 12.93
N GLU A 98 -1.06 -1.50 13.49
CA GLU A 98 -1.67 -2.04 14.71
C GLU A 98 -2.13 -3.50 14.52
N THR A 99 -2.69 -3.80 13.35
CA THR A 99 -3.18 -5.15 13.02
C THR A 99 -2.05 -6.17 12.99
N ILE A 100 -0.93 -5.88 12.30
CA ILE A 100 0.20 -6.82 12.25
C ILE A 100 0.88 -6.99 13.62
N GLN A 101 0.94 -5.95 14.45
CA GLN A 101 1.44 -6.06 15.83
C GLN A 101 0.61 -7.05 16.64
N LEU A 102 -0.72 -6.97 16.54
CA LEU A 102 -1.62 -7.89 17.22
C LEU A 102 -1.53 -9.32 16.65
N LEU A 103 -1.50 -9.47 15.33
CA LEU A 103 -1.38 -10.79 14.68
C LEU A 103 -0.06 -11.47 15.03
N LYS A 104 1.05 -10.73 15.11
CA LYS A 104 2.34 -11.25 15.57
C LYS A 104 2.22 -11.83 16.99
N GLN A 105 1.48 -11.19 17.89
CA GLN A 105 1.25 -11.70 19.25
C GLN A 105 0.40 -12.98 19.25
N ILE A 106 -0.68 -13.01 18.46
CA ILE A 106 -1.61 -14.14 18.38
C ILE A 106 -0.96 -15.37 17.74
N ILE A 107 -0.22 -15.16 16.65
CA ILE A 107 0.45 -16.22 15.89
C ILE A 107 1.76 -16.65 16.57
N GLY A 108 2.39 -15.78 17.35
CA GLY A 108 3.70 -16.01 17.98
C GLY A 108 4.87 -15.86 17.03
N ILE A 109 4.63 -15.42 15.79
CA ILE A 109 5.66 -15.16 14.77
C ILE A 109 5.22 -13.99 13.89
N GLY A 110 6.18 -13.19 13.41
CA GLY A 110 5.91 -12.03 12.57
C GLY A 110 7.17 -11.21 12.32
N PRO A 111 7.07 -10.05 11.65
CA PRO A 111 8.22 -9.24 11.29
C PRO A 111 9.05 -8.81 12.52
N ASP A 112 10.35 -8.66 12.33
CA ASP A 112 11.27 -8.22 13.38
C ASP A 112 11.11 -6.74 13.67
N THR A 113 10.92 -5.95 12.62
CA THR A 113 10.68 -4.51 12.67
C THR A 113 9.34 -4.18 12.03
N ILE A 114 8.57 -3.30 12.66
CA ILE A 114 7.30 -2.80 12.16
C ILE A 114 7.39 -1.27 12.12
N LEU A 115 7.27 -0.70 10.92
CA LEU A 115 7.36 0.73 10.67
C LEU A 115 5.99 1.27 10.19
N HIS A 116 5.69 2.49 10.60
CA HIS A 116 4.57 3.27 10.08
C HIS A 116 5.12 4.42 9.25
N GLY A 117 4.82 4.44 7.96
CA GLY A 117 5.27 5.46 7.03
C GLY A 117 5.49 4.93 5.62
N ASP A 118 6.22 5.67 4.82
CA ASP A 118 6.56 5.39 3.43
C ASP A 118 8.08 5.23 3.19
N SER A 119 8.55 5.43 1.96
CA SER A 119 9.93 5.14 1.57
C SER A 119 10.97 6.02 2.27
N ASP A 120 10.64 7.24 2.65
CA ASP A 120 11.55 8.13 3.39
C ASP A 120 11.77 7.63 4.83
N VAL A 121 10.70 7.20 5.51
CA VAL A 121 10.78 6.59 6.84
C VAL A 121 11.60 5.32 6.81
N LEU A 122 11.43 4.50 5.77
CA LEU A 122 12.21 3.28 5.57
C LEU A 122 13.69 3.59 5.36
N ALA A 123 14.00 4.56 4.49
CA ALA A 123 15.36 4.98 4.20
C ALA A 123 16.07 5.51 5.46
N ASP A 124 15.41 6.38 6.20
CA ASP A 124 15.89 6.92 7.46
C ASP A 124 16.15 5.82 8.50
N TRP A 125 15.24 4.85 8.60
CA TRP A 125 15.39 3.74 9.54
C TRP A 125 16.58 2.86 9.16
N CYS A 126 16.71 2.48 7.89
CA CYS A 126 17.82 1.68 7.38
C CYS A 126 19.15 2.36 7.60
N ALA A 127 19.25 3.67 7.31
CA ALA A 127 20.46 4.45 7.53
C ALA A 127 20.88 4.50 9.00
N ARG A 128 19.93 4.80 9.91
CA ARG A 128 20.21 4.88 11.35
C ARG A 128 20.61 3.54 11.96
N ASN A 129 20.04 2.44 11.47
CA ASN A 129 20.32 1.09 11.99
C ASN A 129 21.42 0.37 11.20
N LYS A 130 21.97 0.98 10.15
CA LYS A 130 23.01 0.42 9.26
C LYS A 130 22.56 -0.92 8.66
N VAL A 131 21.32 -0.98 8.24
CA VAL A 131 20.70 -2.15 7.60
C VAL A 131 20.70 -1.95 6.09
N SER A 132 21.18 -2.95 5.35
CA SER A 132 21.17 -2.99 3.88
C SER A 132 20.36 -4.20 3.42
N PRO A 133 19.05 -4.04 3.17
CA PRO A 133 18.18 -5.14 2.76
C PRO A 133 18.55 -5.66 1.38
N GLN A 134 18.42 -6.98 1.15
CA GLN A 134 18.70 -7.62 -0.13
C GLN A 134 17.45 -7.77 -1.00
N LEU A 135 16.26 -7.80 -0.38
CA LEU A 135 15.02 -8.07 -1.07
C LEU A 135 13.91 -7.16 -0.56
N LEU A 136 13.17 -6.55 -1.49
CA LEU A 136 11.90 -5.89 -1.22
C LEU A 136 10.80 -6.60 -2.01
N ILE A 137 9.71 -6.94 -1.33
CA ILE A 137 8.49 -7.44 -1.95
C ILE A 137 7.36 -6.47 -1.62
N ALA A 138 6.60 -6.06 -2.64
CA ALA A 138 5.39 -5.28 -2.49
C ALA A 138 4.30 -5.87 -3.39
N THR A 139 3.19 -6.26 -2.78
CA THR A 139 2.08 -6.91 -3.48
C THR A 139 0.87 -5.98 -3.55
N ASP A 140 0.37 -5.75 -4.77
CA ASP A 140 -0.77 -4.86 -5.06
C ASP A 140 -0.63 -3.49 -4.39
N LEU A 141 0.54 -2.85 -4.58
CA LEU A 141 0.87 -1.58 -3.96
C LEU A 141 1.34 -0.53 -4.95
N ILE A 142 2.16 -0.90 -5.95
CA ILE A 142 2.84 0.08 -6.82
C ILE A 142 1.86 1.00 -7.56
N GLU A 143 0.64 0.54 -7.81
CA GLU A 143 -0.46 1.30 -8.38
C GLU A 143 -0.98 2.42 -7.47
N HIS A 144 -0.71 2.34 -6.16
CA HIS A 144 -1.12 3.33 -5.17
C HIS A 144 -0.03 4.35 -4.84
N VAL A 145 1.22 4.12 -5.26
CA VAL A 145 2.35 5.02 -4.94
C VAL A 145 2.18 6.34 -5.69
N TYR A 146 2.18 7.45 -4.95
CA TYR A 146 1.93 8.79 -5.50
C TYR A 146 3.03 9.23 -6.46
N ASP A 147 4.26 9.26 -5.99
CA ASP A 147 5.44 9.64 -6.76
C ASP A 147 6.40 8.46 -6.89
N LEU A 148 6.29 7.75 -8.02
CA LEU A 148 7.15 6.60 -8.31
C LEU A 148 8.63 7.00 -8.44
N SER A 149 8.92 8.21 -8.93
CA SER A 149 10.30 8.67 -9.10
C SER A 149 10.98 8.86 -7.75
N LEU A 150 10.27 9.49 -6.80
CA LEU A 150 10.77 9.64 -5.43
C LEU A 150 10.90 8.28 -4.76
N PHE A 151 9.89 7.44 -4.85
CA PHE A 151 9.89 6.09 -4.29
C PHE A 151 11.10 5.28 -4.73
N PHE A 152 11.37 5.18 -6.03
CA PHE A 152 12.53 4.44 -6.53
C PHE A 152 13.85 5.10 -6.15
N LYS A 153 13.91 6.43 -6.09
CA LYS A 153 15.09 7.15 -5.60
C LYS A 153 15.42 6.78 -4.16
N ASP A 154 14.44 6.72 -3.29
CA ASP A 154 14.61 6.32 -1.90
C ASP A 154 15.08 4.86 -1.79
N LEU A 155 14.49 3.94 -2.58
CA LEU A 155 14.92 2.55 -2.60
C LEU A 155 16.38 2.39 -3.06
N ILE A 156 16.81 3.12 -4.10
CA ILE A 156 18.20 3.12 -4.56
C ILE A 156 19.13 3.66 -3.46
N HIS A 157 18.68 4.67 -2.71
CA HIS A 157 19.46 5.23 -1.60
C HIS A 157 19.63 4.25 -0.44
N ILE A 158 18.64 3.38 -0.19
CA ILE A 158 18.72 2.32 0.83
C ILE A 158 19.76 1.26 0.42
N ASN A 159 19.65 0.73 -0.78
CA ASN A 159 20.58 -0.24 -1.36
C ASN A 159 20.35 -0.33 -2.87
N ASP A 160 21.30 0.14 -3.67
CA ASP A 160 21.24 0.15 -5.14
C ASP A 160 21.28 -1.25 -5.78
N SER A 161 21.69 -2.24 -5.01
CA SER A 161 21.76 -3.64 -5.41
C SER A 161 20.60 -4.50 -4.87
N MET A 162 19.62 -3.85 -4.19
CA MET A 162 18.44 -4.54 -3.65
C MET A 162 17.57 -5.08 -4.78
N TYR A 163 17.20 -6.36 -4.69
CA TYR A 163 16.23 -6.94 -5.61
C TYR A 163 14.81 -6.49 -5.25
N LEU A 164 14.09 -5.97 -6.24
CA LEU A 164 12.73 -5.48 -6.07
C LEU A 164 11.75 -6.41 -6.79
N LEU A 165 10.73 -6.88 -6.08
CA LEU A 165 9.67 -7.70 -6.64
C LEU A 165 8.32 -7.04 -6.36
N PHE A 166 7.65 -6.63 -7.44
CA PHE A 166 6.31 -6.06 -7.39
C PHE A 166 5.30 -6.98 -8.05
N THR A 167 4.12 -7.09 -7.45
CA THR A 167 2.94 -7.64 -8.12
C THR A 167 1.86 -6.56 -8.16
N THR A 168 1.08 -6.55 -9.22
CA THR A 168 -0.06 -5.66 -9.37
C THR A 168 -1.14 -6.29 -10.24
N ALA A 169 -2.39 -6.04 -9.91
CA ALA A 169 -3.53 -6.36 -10.75
C ALA A 169 -3.89 -5.21 -11.71
N SER A 170 -3.26 -4.05 -11.56
CA SER A 170 -3.51 -2.83 -12.35
C SER A 170 -2.82 -2.87 -13.70
N THR A 171 -3.33 -3.71 -14.61
CA THR A 171 -2.77 -3.90 -15.96
C THR A 171 -3.58 -3.18 -17.03
N PRO A 172 -2.92 -2.49 -18.00
CA PRO A 172 -3.60 -1.88 -19.15
C PRO A 172 -4.03 -2.90 -20.22
N PHE A 173 -3.56 -4.15 -20.13
CA PHE A 173 -3.75 -5.14 -21.20
C PHE A 173 -5.04 -5.97 -21.07
N ASN A 174 -5.80 -5.82 -19.97
CA ASN A 174 -7.04 -6.53 -19.75
C ASN A 174 -8.23 -5.55 -19.66
N PRO A 175 -9.11 -5.48 -20.69
CA PRO A 175 -10.23 -4.54 -20.70
C PRO A 175 -11.23 -4.71 -19.55
N TYR A 176 -11.42 -5.93 -19.06
CA TYR A 176 -12.30 -6.18 -17.90
C TYR A 176 -11.69 -5.62 -16.62
N VAL A 177 -10.39 -5.77 -16.44
CA VAL A 177 -9.67 -5.18 -15.31
C VAL A 177 -9.74 -3.66 -15.38
N GLN A 178 -9.44 -3.06 -16.54
CA GLN A 178 -9.55 -1.61 -16.74
C GLN A 178 -10.95 -1.10 -16.38
N GLN A 179 -12.01 -1.73 -16.87
CA GLN A 179 -13.37 -1.30 -16.56
C GLN A 179 -13.66 -1.38 -15.06
N ARG A 180 -13.19 -2.41 -14.37
CA ARG A 180 -13.33 -2.55 -12.92
C ARG A 180 -12.58 -1.43 -12.19
N LEU A 181 -11.33 -1.16 -12.57
CA LEU A 181 -10.50 -0.13 -11.95
C LEU A 181 -11.09 1.27 -12.17
N HIS A 182 -11.60 1.57 -13.37
CA HIS A 182 -12.29 2.83 -13.64
C HIS A 182 -13.52 3.01 -12.72
N LYS A 183 -14.32 1.96 -12.51
CA LYS A 183 -15.45 2.01 -11.57
C LYS A 183 -14.99 2.31 -10.13
N MET A 184 -13.89 1.69 -9.70
CA MET A 184 -13.32 1.93 -8.37
C MET A 184 -12.83 3.38 -8.24
N MET A 185 -12.09 3.88 -9.22
CA MET A 185 -11.63 5.28 -9.24
C MET A 185 -12.79 6.28 -9.20
N ILE A 186 -13.86 6.04 -9.99
CA ILE A 186 -15.08 6.87 -9.95
C ILE A 186 -15.73 6.79 -8.57
N GLY A 187 -15.80 5.61 -7.97
CA GLY A 187 -16.34 5.40 -6.62
C GLY A 187 -15.56 6.18 -5.56
N CYS A 188 -14.22 6.18 -5.61
CA CYS A 188 -13.38 6.95 -4.70
C CYS A 188 -13.52 8.47 -4.94
N GLU A 189 -13.65 8.90 -6.18
CA GLU A 189 -13.79 10.32 -6.54
C GLU A 189 -15.13 10.91 -6.08
N SER A 190 -16.23 10.25 -6.44
CA SER A 190 -17.60 10.74 -6.19
C SER A 190 -18.24 10.24 -4.90
N GLY A 191 -17.58 9.30 -4.23
CA GLY A 191 -18.08 8.65 -3.03
C GLY A 191 -19.00 7.48 -3.34
N SER A 192 -18.84 6.41 -2.57
CA SER A 192 -19.77 5.30 -2.46
C SER A 192 -19.98 5.02 -0.97
N LEU A 193 -20.90 4.09 -0.63
CA LEU A 193 -21.12 3.69 0.77
C LEU A 193 -19.84 3.18 1.45
N GLU A 194 -18.84 2.75 0.68
CA GLU A 194 -17.62 2.11 1.17
C GLU A 194 -16.34 2.91 0.86
N SER A 195 -16.44 3.99 0.08
CA SER A 195 -15.28 4.75 -0.39
C SER A 195 -15.32 6.20 0.08
N PRO A 196 -14.18 6.80 0.41
CA PRO A 196 -14.10 8.22 0.66
C PRO A 196 -14.47 9.00 -0.60
N ASN A 197 -15.04 10.18 -0.41
CA ASN A 197 -15.36 11.10 -1.49
C ASN A 197 -14.21 12.09 -1.66
N TYR A 198 -13.23 11.77 -2.49
CA TYR A 198 -12.04 12.61 -2.70
C TYR A 198 -12.39 13.97 -3.29
N TYR A 199 -13.41 14.04 -4.15
CA TYR A 199 -13.92 15.32 -4.64
C TYR A 199 -14.38 16.21 -3.48
N THR A 200 -15.23 15.70 -2.59
CA THR A 200 -15.73 16.46 -1.43
C THR A 200 -14.60 16.87 -0.48
N LEU A 201 -13.60 16.02 -0.27
CA LEU A 201 -12.44 16.38 0.55
C LEU A 201 -11.68 17.58 -0.03
N ARG A 202 -11.46 17.61 -1.35
CA ARG A 202 -10.84 18.76 -2.01
C ARG A 202 -11.71 20.01 -1.97
N GLU A 203 -13.02 19.86 -2.21
CA GLU A 203 -13.98 20.97 -2.13
C GLU A 203 -13.99 21.63 -0.75
N GLN A 204 -14.03 20.82 0.32
CA GLN A 204 -13.96 21.30 1.70
C GLN A 204 -12.63 21.99 2.01
N PHE A 205 -11.52 21.43 1.53
CA PHE A 205 -10.20 22.03 1.70
C PHE A 205 -10.10 23.39 1.01
N ILE A 206 -10.54 23.49 -0.25
CA ILE A 206 -10.52 24.73 -1.05
C ILE A 206 -11.43 25.79 -0.40
N THR A 207 -12.61 25.42 0.07
CA THR A 207 -13.53 26.31 0.78
C THR A 207 -12.89 26.91 2.04
N LYS A 208 -12.16 26.09 2.80
CA LYS A 208 -11.41 26.59 3.98
C LYS A 208 -10.25 27.50 3.60
N LEU A 209 -9.53 27.16 2.55
CA LEU A 209 -8.36 27.91 2.09
C LEU A 209 -8.76 29.28 1.51
N CYS A 210 -9.89 29.34 0.79
CA CYS A 210 -10.34 30.50 0.05
C CYS A 210 -11.82 30.85 0.36
N PRO A 211 -12.16 31.32 1.58
CA PRO A 211 -13.55 31.51 1.99
C PRO A 211 -14.30 32.59 1.22
N ALA A 212 -13.60 33.46 0.48
CA ALA A 212 -14.20 34.53 -0.35
C ALA A 212 -14.51 34.08 -1.78
N VAL A 213 -14.15 32.87 -2.18
CA VAL A 213 -14.38 32.34 -3.53
C VAL A 213 -15.82 31.82 -3.65
N SER A 214 -16.41 32.00 -4.82
CA SER A 214 -17.79 31.57 -5.06
C SER A 214 -17.89 30.02 -5.08
N PRO A 215 -19.05 29.45 -4.67
CA PRO A 215 -19.26 27.99 -4.71
C PRO A 215 -18.99 27.38 -6.09
N LYS A 216 -19.32 28.09 -7.17
CA LYS A 216 -19.07 27.63 -8.54
C LYS A 216 -17.59 27.56 -8.88
N GLU A 217 -16.77 28.47 -8.38
CA GLU A 217 -15.33 28.47 -8.56
C GLU A 217 -14.70 27.34 -7.72
N VAL A 218 -15.16 27.13 -6.47
CA VAL A 218 -14.73 26.01 -5.62
C VAL A 218 -14.99 24.69 -6.33
N GLU A 219 -16.19 24.47 -6.88
CA GLU A 219 -16.51 23.28 -7.67
C GLU A 219 -15.55 23.10 -8.85
N THR A 220 -15.31 24.19 -9.61
CA THR A 220 -14.39 24.15 -10.75
C THR A 220 -12.97 23.77 -10.32
N TRP A 221 -12.46 24.38 -9.27
CA TRP A 221 -11.12 24.13 -8.75
C TRP A 221 -10.99 22.71 -8.17
N ALA A 222 -12.01 22.21 -7.47
CA ALA A 222 -12.03 20.83 -6.97
C ALA A 222 -11.96 19.80 -8.10
N ARG A 223 -12.59 20.07 -9.24
CA ARG A 223 -12.48 19.22 -10.45
C ARG A 223 -11.10 19.31 -11.09
N GLN A 224 -10.55 20.52 -11.22
CA GLN A 224 -9.25 20.75 -11.86
C GLN A 224 -8.09 20.21 -11.02
N THR A 225 -8.23 20.16 -9.71
CA THR A 225 -7.19 19.66 -8.79
C THR A 225 -7.31 18.16 -8.48
N ARG A 226 -8.10 17.40 -9.25
CA ARG A 226 -8.15 15.95 -9.10
C ARG A 226 -6.76 15.33 -9.28
N GLY A 227 -6.39 14.43 -8.37
CA GLY A 227 -5.07 13.80 -8.36
C GLY A 227 -3.97 14.63 -7.71
N LEU A 228 -4.29 15.78 -7.09
CA LEU A 228 -3.35 16.57 -6.30
C LEU A 228 -3.55 16.37 -4.80
N THR A 229 -2.45 16.44 -4.06
CA THR A 229 -2.44 16.52 -2.59
C THR A 229 -2.80 17.92 -2.09
N TYR A 230 -3.20 18.04 -0.82
CA TYR A 230 -3.51 19.36 -0.23
C TYR A 230 -2.40 20.40 -0.40
N PRO A 231 -1.10 20.11 -0.17
CA PRO A 231 -0.05 21.08 -0.42
C PRO A 231 0.06 21.51 -1.89
N GLU A 232 -0.18 20.60 -2.81
CA GLU A 232 -0.13 20.91 -4.25
C GLU A 232 -1.34 21.71 -4.70
N ILE A 233 -2.53 21.42 -4.16
CA ILE A 233 -3.74 22.22 -4.37
C ILE A 233 -3.52 23.67 -3.89
N GLN A 234 -3.00 23.84 -2.68
CA GLN A 234 -2.68 25.15 -2.14
C GLN A 234 -1.71 25.91 -3.05
N LYS A 235 -0.61 25.26 -3.42
CA LYS A 235 0.40 25.84 -4.31
C LYS A 235 -0.15 26.23 -5.68
N ALA A 236 -1.04 25.40 -6.26
CA ALA A 236 -1.67 25.66 -7.55
C ALA A 236 -2.60 26.90 -7.48
N ILE A 237 -3.36 27.04 -6.41
CA ILE A 237 -4.23 28.19 -6.16
C ILE A 237 -3.42 29.46 -5.94
N GLU A 238 -2.40 29.44 -5.09
CA GLU A 238 -1.50 30.58 -4.81
C GLU A 238 -0.82 31.08 -6.08
N LYS A 239 -0.39 30.16 -6.95
CA LYS A 239 0.23 30.49 -8.24
C LYS A 239 -0.77 30.86 -9.33
N LYS A 240 -2.08 30.76 -9.08
CA LYS A 240 -3.14 30.94 -10.10
C LYS A 240 -2.91 30.05 -11.34
N SER A 241 -2.37 28.86 -11.15
CA SER A 241 -2.04 27.91 -12.20
C SER A 241 -2.65 26.55 -11.85
N LEU A 242 -3.96 26.43 -12.07
CA LEU A 242 -4.67 25.18 -11.85
C LEU A 242 -4.43 24.23 -13.01
N PRO A 243 -4.08 22.97 -12.75
CA PRO A 243 -3.90 21.99 -13.81
C PRO A 243 -5.23 21.59 -14.45
N SER A 244 -5.14 20.93 -15.58
CA SER A 244 -6.25 20.16 -16.13
C SER A 244 -5.87 18.68 -16.03
N PRO A 245 -6.63 17.82 -15.32
CA PRO A 245 -6.32 16.41 -15.25
C PRO A 245 -6.28 15.79 -16.65
N GLU A 246 -5.16 15.20 -17.02
CA GLU A 246 -4.99 14.55 -18.33
C GLU A 246 -5.82 13.26 -18.41
N ASP A 247 -5.85 12.51 -17.33
CA ASP A 247 -6.63 11.27 -17.23
C ASP A 247 -8.00 11.52 -16.58
N PRO A 248 -9.11 11.07 -17.20
CA PRO A 248 -10.46 11.30 -16.68
C PRO A 248 -10.83 10.45 -15.48
N TYR A 249 -10.01 9.47 -15.10
CA TYR A 249 -10.31 8.53 -14.01
C TYR A 249 -9.37 8.65 -12.82
N ASN A 250 -8.09 8.92 -13.05
CA ASN A 250 -7.09 8.96 -11.98
C ASN A 250 -7.48 9.94 -10.89
N THR A 251 -7.54 9.42 -9.67
CA THR A 251 -7.83 10.20 -8.46
C THR A 251 -7.03 9.65 -7.29
N CYS A 252 -6.64 10.52 -6.37
CA CYS A 252 -5.92 10.14 -5.15
C CYS A 252 -6.58 10.75 -3.92
N ASP A 253 -6.29 10.16 -2.77
CA ASP A 253 -6.57 10.78 -1.48
C ASP A 253 -5.76 12.07 -1.35
N PRO A 254 -6.39 13.24 -1.23
CA PRO A 254 -5.67 14.52 -1.19
C PRO A 254 -4.84 14.70 0.09
N ALA A 255 -5.07 13.90 1.12
CA ALA A 255 -4.30 13.96 2.36
C ALA A 255 -2.98 13.18 2.28
N THR A 256 -3.00 12.01 1.65
CA THR A 256 -1.86 11.10 1.61
C THR A 256 -1.19 11.00 0.24
N GLY A 257 -1.89 11.36 -0.83
CA GLY A 257 -1.46 11.16 -2.21
C GLY A 257 -1.71 9.74 -2.73
N ASN A 258 -2.15 8.79 -1.92
CA ASN A 258 -2.43 7.42 -2.38
C ASN A 258 -3.42 7.43 -3.55
N TRP A 259 -3.00 6.91 -4.72
CA TRP A 259 -3.88 6.69 -5.85
C TRP A 259 -4.94 5.63 -5.52
N ALA A 260 -6.15 5.84 -6.01
CA ALA A 260 -7.24 4.89 -5.77
C ALA A 260 -6.96 3.52 -6.39
N GLU A 261 -6.57 3.48 -7.65
CA GLU A 261 -6.23 2.27 -8.40
C GLU A 261 -5.64 2.68 -9.77
N ARG A 262 -4.52 3.38 -9.77
CA ARG A 262 -3.94 3.88 -11.02
C ARG A 262 -3.55 2.73 -11.95
N ILE A 263 -3.99 2.77 -13.21
CA ILE A 263 -3.53 1.85 -14.25
C ILE A 263 -2.08 2.24 -14.61
N LEU A 264 -1.17 1.30 -14.41
CA LEU A 264 0.24 1.49 -14.76
C LEU A 264 0.44 1.29 -16.28
N PRO A 265 1.33 2.04 -16.93
CA PRO A 265 1.60 1.93 -18.36
C PRO A 265 2.27 0.60 -18.74
#